data_4a21c9ba9d3913f4044fc48fa30a2179
#
_entry.id   4a21c9ba9d3913f4044fc48fa30a2179
#
_cell.length_a   1.000
_cell.length_b   1.000
_cell.length_c   1.000
_cell.angle_alpha   90.00
_cell.angle_beta   90.00
_cell.angle_gamma   90.00
#
_symmetry.space_group_name_H-M   'P 1'
#
loop_
_entity.id
_entity.type
_entity.pdbx_description
1 polymer ?
#
loop_
_entity_poly.entity_id
_entity_poly.type
_entity_poly.pdbx_seq_one_letter_code
_entity_poly.pdbx_strand_id
1 'polypeptide(L)'
;MTSRIVIIGGGQAGGWAAKTLRDDGFDGEICVVAEEEWDFYERPPLSKAALLDADAALPRLFAEEAQQALNLTWYRPLRATQIDRAAKKVHLSNGELLSYNILLIATGGRARLPGETWAKHPQVYTLRHWQDAQRLKARLAQSNTLAIVGGGWIGLEIAASARKSGVAVTLFEQQPALCMRSVSGEVSRQLEKIHREQGVDIRTGCGALELDDHNGLPVIHCDGKRETFDAVVVGIGVDLNLELARDAGLKTDRGIVVDAQGRTSDPTIFAAGDVAQHHHYGLCIQSWAFAQNQAVATAKAMLNPDAPGYDDAPWLWSDQYQHNIQILGIPQPGGKTVVRDNALFFSLDDGGRLTQLVAFNDARTVKLAKRWMAAGRDLSDVPLSDPAFSLMSLR
;
A
#
# COMPACT_ATOMS: atom_id res chain seq x y z
N MET A 1 -36.04 -9.93 9.60
CA MET A 1 -34.65 -10.47 9.58
C MET A 1 -33.72 -9.30 9.80
N THR A 2 -32.78 -9.41 10.72
CA THR A 2 -31.77 -8.38 10.98
C THR A 2 -30.92 -8.19 9.71
N SER A 3 -30.71 -6.95 9.28
CA SER A 3 -29.86 -6.66 8.12
C SER A 3 -28.42 -7.05 8.42
N ARG A 4 -27.76 -7.73 7.48
CA ARG A 4 -26.38 -8.22 7.65
C ARG A 4 -25.47 -7.71 6.56
N ILE A 5 -24.36 -7.10 6.97
CA ILE A 5 -23.25 -6.72 6.10
C ILE A 5 -22.09 -7.69 6.35
N VAL A 6 -21.56 -8.29 5.27
CA VAL A 6 -20.36 -9.12 5.35
C VAL A 6 -19.19 -8.35 4.74
N ILE A 7 -18.07 -8.29 5.46
CA ILE A 7 -16.81 -7.68 5.02
C ILE A 7 -15.78 -8.81 4.87
N ILE A 8 -15.24 -8.99 3.67
CA ILE A 8 -14.15 -9.93 3.40
C ILE A 8 -12.84 -9.15 3.38
N GLY A 9 -12.07 -9.26 4.46
CA GLY A 9 -10.77 -8.63 4.66
C GLY A 9 -10.65 -7.89 5.98
N GLY A 10 -9.69 -8.32 6.81
CA GLY A 10 -9.38 -7.74 8.13
C GLY A 10 -8.31 -6.63 8.09
N GLY A 11 -8.14 -5.96 6.94
CA GLY A 11 -7.16 -4.87 6.77
C GLY A 11 -7.73 -3.47 6.98
N GLN A 12 -6.96 -2.46 6.55
CA GLN A 12 -7.28 -1.03 6.65
C GLN A 12 -8.68 -0.68 6.12
N ALA A 13 -9.00 -1.13 4.89
CA ALA A 13 -10.29 -0.82 4.27
C ALA A 13 -11.45 -1.48 5.01
N GLY A 14 -11.32 -2.76 5.41
CA GLY A 14 -12.36 -3.47 6.17
C GLY A 14 -12.63 -2.81 7.52
N GLY A 15 -11.57 -2.41 8.24
CA GLY A 15 -11.69 -1.74 9.54
C GLY A 15 -12.39 -0.39 9.45
N TRP A 16 -11.99 0.46 8.51
CA TRP A 16 -12.62 1.77 8.33
C TRP A 16 -14.05 1.69 7.79
N ALA A 17 -14.34 0.69 6.94
CA ALA A 17 -15.72 0.43 6.53
C ALA A 17 -16.58 0.03 7.73
N ALA A 18 -16.13 -0.92 8.56
CA ALA A 18 -16.86 -1.34 9.76
C ALA A 18 -17.11 -0.19 10.72
N LYS A 19 -16.07 0.63 10.96
CA LYS A 19 -16.19 1.83 11.81
C LYS A 19 -17.19 2.82 11.25
N THR A 20 -17.10 3.16 9.97
CA THR A 20 -18.01 4.12 9.33
C THR A 20 -19.46 3.63 9.35
N LEU A 21 -19.71 2.34 9.11
CA LEU A 21 -21.05 1.77 9.22
C LEU A 21 -21.64 1.98 10.61
N ARG A 22 -20.86 1.79 11.68
CA ARG A 22 -21.32 2.04 13.05
C ARG A 22 -21.50 3.51 13.36
N ASP A 23 -20.55 4.35 12.97
CA ASP A 23 -20.61 5.81 13.17
C ASP A 23 -21.84 6.43 12.48
N ASP A 24 -22.22 5.90 11.29
CA ASP A 24 -23.40 6.35 10.53
C ASP A 24 -24.70 5.61 10.94
N GLY A 25 -24.70 4.88 12.06
CA GLY A 25 -25.88 4.35 12.74
C GLY A 25 -26.40 3.01 12.22
N PHE A 26 -25.60 2.23 11.47
CA PHE A 26 -25.99 0.87 11.13
C PHE A 26 -26.03 -0.01 12.38
N ASP A 27 -27.22 -0.49 12.76
CA ASP A 27 -27.52 -1.31 13.95
C ASP A 27 -27.58 -2.82 13.65
N GLY A 28 -27.51 -3.21 12.36
CA GLY A 28 -27.52 -4.61 11.92
C GLY A 28 -26.24 -5.35 12.25
N GLU A 29 -26.17 -6.60 11.86
CA GLU A 29 -24.99 -7.46 12.07
C GLU A 29 -23.89 -7.10 11.06
N ILE A 30 -22.65 -6.93 11.55
CA ILE A 30 -21.45 -6.79 10.74
C ILE A 30 -20.57 -8.01 10.98
N CYS A 31 -20.42 -8.86 9.94
CA CYS A 31 -19.54 -10.02 9.96
C CYS A 31 -18.24 -9.68 9.24
N VAL A 32 -17.10 -9.99 9.84
CA VAL A 32 -15.78 -9.79 9.24
C VAL A 32 -15.10 -11.15 9.04
N VAL A 33 -14.77 -11.48 7.79
CA VAL A 33 -14.00 -12.67 7.43
C VAL A 33 -12.54 -12.27 7.22
N ALA A 34 -11.61 -12.84 7.98
CA ALA A 34 -10.19 -12.50 7.91
C ALA A 34 -9.31 -13.75 7.98
N GLU A 35 -8.25 -13.79 7.15
CA GLU A 35 -7.26 -14.87 7.16
C GLU A 35 -6.30 -14.75 8.35
N GLU A 36 -6.06 -13.56 8.85
CA GLU A 36 -5.23 -13.30 10.02
C GLU A 36 -6.07 -13.40 11.32
N GLU A 37 -5.45 -13.81 12.41
CA GLU A 37 -6.10 -13.94 13.72
C GLU A 37 -6.23 -12.61 14.49
N TRP A 38 -5.63 -11.54 13.98
CA TRP A 38 -5.53 -10.26 14.65
C TRP A 38 -6.77 -9.38 14.44
N ASP A 39 -6.97 -8.43 15.37
CA ASP A 39 -7.85 -7.29 15.16
C ASP A 39 -7.31 -6.41 14.01
N PHE A 40 -8.10 -5.45 13.54
CA PHE A 40 -7.63 -4.50 12.53
C PHE A 40 -6.37 -3.80 12.99
N TYR A 41 -5.36 -3.75 12.12
CA TYR A 41 -4.09 -3.11 12.42
C TYR A 41 -3.51 -2.37 11.20
N GLU A 42 -2.61 -1.43 11.47
CA GLU A 42 -1.94 -0.63 10.46
C GLU A 42 -0.72 -1.34 9.89
N ARG A 43 -0.57 -1.33 8.55
CA ARG A 43 0.59 -1.94 7.89
C ARG A 43 1.80 -1.00 7.74
N PRO A 44 1.67 0.35 7.64
CA PRO A 44 2.82 1.23 7.50
C PRO A 44 3.89 1.10 8.59
N PRO A 45 3.58 0.79 9.85
CA PRO A 45 4.60 0.56 10.87
C PRO A 45 5.44 -0.70 10.68
N LEU A 46 4.99 -1.67 9.85
CA LEU A 46 5.64 -2.97 9.70
C LEU A 46 7.09 -2.86 9.17
N SER A 47 7.37 -1.89 8.28
CA SER A 47 8.70 -1.63 7.73
C SER A 47 9.56 -0.68 8.58
N LYS A 48 9.02 -0.16 9.68
CA LYS A 48 9.59 0.91 10.51
C LYS A 48 9.67 0.49 11.98
N ALA A 49 8.77 1.00 12.82
CA ALA A 49 8.74 0.74 14.26
C ALA A 49 8.68 -0.76 14.58
N ALA A 50 7.91 -1.55 13.85
CA ALA A 50 7.84 -3.00 14.05
C ALA A 50 9.18 -3.72 13.86
N LEU A 51 10.10 -3.18 13.06
CA LEU A 51 11.45 -3.73 12.88
C LEU A 51 12.46 -3.15 13.87
N LEU A 52 12.27 -1.90 14.31
CA LEU A 52 13.27 -1.14 15.07
C LEU A 52 13.07 -1.23 16.58
N ASP A 53 11.81 -1.17 17.06
CA ASP A 53 11.53 -1.08 18.48
C ASP A 53 11.61 -2.46 19.13
N ALA A 54 12.37 -2.58 20.22
CA ALA A 54 12.57 -3.85 20.91
C ALA A 54 11.22 -4.49 21.31
N ASP A 55 10.34 -3.69 21.88
CA ASP A 55 9.03 -4.10 22.41
C ASP A 55 7.88 -3.76 21.46
N ALA A 56 8.10 -3.81 20.15
CA ALA A 56 7.07 -3.50 19.16
C ALA A 56 5.82 -4.37 19.39
N ALA A 57 4.69 -3.71 19.61
CA ALA A 57 3.38 -4.35 19.70
C ALA A 57 2.64 -4.26 18.37
N LEU A 58 1.58 -5.07 18.20
CA LEU A 58 0.68 -4.97 17.06
C LEU A 58 0.19 -3.52 16.90
N PRO A 59 0.42 -2.86 15.77
CA PRO A 59 0.00 -1.48 15.56
C PRO A 59 -1.51 -1.40 15.30
N ARG A 60 -2.32 -1.49 16.35
CA ARG A 60 -3.78 -1.52 16.26
C ARG A 60 -4.34 -0.32 15.49
N LEU A 61 -5.31 -0.57 14.63
CA LEU A 61 -5.98 0.48 13.86
C LEU A 61 -6.86 1.38 14.74
N PHE A 62 -7.47 0.79 15.76
CA PHE A 62 -8.31 1.47 16.75
C PHE A 62 -7.86 1.09 18.16
N ALA A 63 -8.08 1.99 19.12
CA ALA A 63 -7.96 1.65 20.52
C ALA A 63 -8.90 0.48 20.89
N GLU A 64 -8.55 -0.28 21.92
CA GLU A 64 -9.26 -1.52 22.25
C GLU A 64 -10.76 -1.29 22.53
N GLU A 65 -11.10 -0.24 23.27
CA GLU A 65 -12.48 0.12 23.55
C GLU A 65 -13.26 0.49 22.29
N ALA A 66 -12.62 1.22 21.37
CA ALA A 66 -13.22 1.59 20.09
C ALA A 66 -13.42 0.35 19.18
N GLN A 67 -12.46 -0.59 19.21
CA GLN A 67 -12.57 -1.85 18.49
C GLN A 67 -13.73 -2.70 19.03
N GLN A 68 -13.87 -2.80 20.35
CA GLN A 68 -14.96 -3.55 21.00
C GLN A 68 -16.33 -2.91 20.72
N ALA A 69 -16.40 -1.57 20.70
CA ALA A 69 -17.62 -0.83 20.42
C ALA A 69 -18.17 -1.06 18.99
N LEU A 70 -17.35 -1.55 18.05
CA LEU A 70 -17.81 -1.91 16.73
C LEU A 70 -18.79 -3.10 16.74
N ASN A 71 -18.80 -3.91 17.81
CA ASN A 71 -19.68 -5.07 17.97
C ASN A 71 -19.73 -5.95 16.72
N LEU A 72 -18.55 -6.53 16.35
CA LEU A 72 -18.36 -7.32 15.15
C LEU A 72 -18.47 -8.81 15.43
N THR A 73 -19.04 -9.55 14.47
CA THR A 73 -18.93 -11.01 14.44
C THR A 73 -17.74 -11.39 13.57
N TRP A 74 -16.67 -11.90 14.21
CA TRP A 74 -15.45 -12.30 13.53
C TRP A 74 -15.46 -13.76 13.09
N TYR A 75 -15.06 -13.99 11.84
CA TYR A 75 -14.76 -15.28 11.24
C TYR A 75 -13.27 -15.33 10.90
N ARG A 76 -12.44 -15.72 11.87
CA ARG A 76 -10.97 -15.75 11.76
C ARG A 76 -10.35 -16.87 12.61
N PRO A 77 -9.18 -17.45 12.23
CA PRO A 77 -8.51 -17.26 10.93
C PRO A 77 -9.22 -18.08 9.85
N LEU A 78 -9.99 -17.47 9.00
CA LEU A 78 -10.79 -18.12 7.96
C LEU A 78 -10.71 -17.38 6.62
N ARG A 79 -10.82 -18.11 5.53
CA ARG A 79 -10.89 -17.57 4.17
C ARG A 79 -12.31 -17.64 3.64
N ALA A 80 -12.70 -16.57 2.91
CA ALA A 80 -13.81 -16.68 1.99
C ALA A 80 -13.31 -17.43 0.73
N THR A 81 -13.99 -18.49 0.34
CA THR A 81 -13.58 -19.36 -0.77
C THR A 81 -14.44 -19.19 -2.01
N GLN A 82 -15.69 -18.74 -1.85
CA GLN A 82 -16.62 -18.51 -2.94
C GLN A 82 -17.68 -17.48 -2.56
N ILE A 83 -18.17 -16.73 -3.53
CA ILE A 83 -19.35 -15.86 -3.40
C ILE A 83 -20.44 -16.40 -4.31
N ASP A 84 -21.54 -16.87 -3.72
CA ASP A 84 -22.77 -17.20 -4.43
C ASP A 84 -23.68 -15.97 -4.48
N ARG A 85 -23.67 -15.28 -5.61
CA ARG A 85 -24.43 -14.04 -5.81
C ARG A 85 -25.93 -14.28 -5.86
N ALA A 86 -26.36 -15.42 -6.42
CA ALA A 86 -27.78 -15.76 -6.56
C ALA A 86 -28.41 -16.06 -5.20
N ALA A 87 -27.70 -16.85 -4.37
CA ALA A 87 -28.15 -17.16 -3.01
C ALA A 87 -27.77 -16.08 -1.98
N LYS A 88 -26.98 -15.08 -2.35
CA LYS A 88 -26.38 -14.07 -1.46
C LYS A 88 -25.68 -14.70 -0.26
N LYS A 89 -24.73 -15.60 -0.56
CA LYS A 89 -23.95 -16.32 0.45
C LYS A 89 -22.45 -16.26 0.15
N VAL A 90 -21.66 -16.18 1.21
CA VAL A 90 -20.19 -16.35 1.17
C VAL A 90 -19.88 -17.71 1.77
N HIS A 91 -19.11 -18.54 1.06
CA HIS A 91 -18.58 -19.80 1.55
C HIS A 91 -17.25 -19.57 2.27
N LEU A 92 -17.09 -20.19 3.44
CA LEU A 92 -15.86 -20.11 4.22
C LEU A 92 -15.04 -21.40 4.12
N SER A 93 -13.74 -21.29 4.41
CA SER A 93 -12.80 -22.43 4.33
C SER A 93 -13.08 -23.57 5.31
N ASN A 94 -13.87 -23.33 6.35
CA ASN A 94 -14.35 -24.36 7.29
C ASN A 94 -15.69 -25.00 6.89
N GLY A 95 -16.26 -24.62 5.73
CA GLY A 95 -17.53 -25.11 5.22
C GLY A 95 -18.76 -24.33 5.67
N GLU A 96 -18.61 -23.32 6.54
CA GLU A 96 -19.72 -22.42 6.91
C GLU A 96 -20.17 -21.54 5.75
N LEU A 97 -21.45 -21.16 5.80
CA LEU A 97 -22.10 -20.28 4.82
C LEU A 97 -22.61 -19.02 5.52
N LEU A 98 -22.16 -17.87 5.09
CA LEU A 98 -22.63 -16.57 5.58
C LEU A 98 -23.59 -15.94 4.57
N SER A 99 -24.84 -15.74 4.95
CA SER A 99 -25.76 -14.93 4.15
C SER A 99 -25.47 -13.45 4.33
N TYR A 100 -25.66 -12.64 3.28
CA TYR A 100 -25.50 -11.17 3.33
C TYR A 100 -26.65 -10.46 2.67
N ASN A 101 -26.93 -9.24 3.13
CA ASN A 101 -27.73 -8.26 2.41
C ASN A 101 -26.84 -7.39 1.53
N ILE A 102 -25.68 -6.98 2.08
CA ILE A 102 -24.63 -6.22 1.39
C ILE A 102 -23.30 -6.91 1.68
N LEU A 103 -22.42 -6.96 0.68
CA LEU A 103 -21.09 -7.54 0.75
C LEU A 103 -20.03 -6.49 0.40
N LEU A 104 -18.96 -6.40 1.20
CA LEU A 104 -17.76 -5.64 0.89
C LEU A 104 -16.58 -6.59 0.64
N ILE A 105 -15.94 -6.46 -0.51
CA ILE A 105 -14.69 -7.14 -0.84
C ILE A 105 -13.54 -6.16 -0.55
N ALA A 106 -12.75 -6.43 0.50
CA ALA A 106 -11.59 -5.66 0.94
C ALA A 106 -10.36 -6.57 1.13
N THR A 107 -10.19 -7.53 0.23
CA THR A 107 -9.22 -8.62 0.32
C THR A 107 -7.77 -8.19 0.12
N GLY A 108 -7.50 -6.95 -0.32
CA GLY A 108 -6.16 -6.44 -0.53
C GLY A 108 -5.33 -7.28 -1.49
N GLY A 109 -4.11 -7.62 -1.09
CA GLY A 109 -3.21 -8.43 -1.91
C GLY A 109 -2.10 -9.07 -1.08
N ARG A 110 -1.41 -10.01 -1.69
CA ARG A 110 -0.26 -10.74 -1.15
C ARG A 110 1.05 -10.23 -1.75
N ALA A 111 2.14 -10.32 -0.98
CA ALA A 111 3.46 -9.96 -1.49
C ALA A 111 3.84 -10.86 -2.68
N ARG A 112 4.34 -10.23 -3.74
CA ARG A 112 4.80 -10.93 -4.94
C ARG A 112 6.19 -11.52 -4.72
N LEU A 113 6.39 -12.74 -5.20
CA LEU A 113 7.68 -13.42 -5.24
C LEU A 113 8.04 -13.78 -6.68
N PRO A 114 9.34 -13.82 -7.03
CA PRO A 114 9.78 -14.17 -8.38
C PRO A 114 9.46 -15.61 -8.81
N GLY A 115 9.23 -16.51 -7.86
CA GLY A 115 8.89 -17.90 -8.14
C GLY A 115 8.99 -18.81 -6.92
N GLU A 116 8.74 -20.11 -7.13
CA GLU A 116 8.69 -21.09 -6.06
C GLU A 116 10.01 -21.27 -5.29
N THR A 117 11.15 -21.18 -5.96
CA THR A 117 12.48 -21.26 -5.33
C THR A 117 12.62 -20.21 -4.24
N TRP A 118 12.19 -18.97 -4.55
CA TRP A 118 12.16 -17.86 -3.59
C TRP A 118 11.19 -18.09 -2.44
N ALA A 119 9.99 -18.62 -2.75
CA ALA A 119 8.97 -18.88 -1.76
C ALA A 119 9.34 -20.00 -0.76
N LYS A 120 10.16 -20.95 -1.19
CA LYS A 120 10.56 -22.13 -0.38
C LYS A 120 11.84 -21.89 0.41
N HIS A 121 12.64 -20.87 0.10
CA HIS A 121 13.92 -20.64 0.79
C HIS A 121 13.69 -20.04 2.19
N PRO A 122 14.24 -20.66 3.27
CA PRO A 122 13.93 -20.29 4.65
C PRO A 122 14.41 -18.89 5.06
N GLN A 123 15.41 -18.35 4.36
CA GLN A 123 15.97 -17.02 4.61
C GLN A 123 15.48 -15.96 3.59
N VAL A 124 14.44 -16.25 2.83
CA VAL A 124 13.74 -15.28 1.98
C VAL A 124 12.49 -14.80 2.69
N TYR A 125 12.34 -13.51 2.79
CA TYR A 125 11.28 -12.83 3.51
C TYR A 125 10.50 -11.91 2.58
N THR A 126 9.23 -11.74 2.88
CA THR A 126 8.37 -10.66 2.39
C THR A 126 7.90 -9.84 3.57
N LEU A 127 7.30 -8.69 3.33
CA LEU A 127 6.73 -7.86 4.39
C LEU A 127 5.34 -7.38 4.01
N ARG A 128 4.33 -8.08 4.51
CA ARG A 128 2.91 -7.74 4.31
C ARG A 128 2.10 -7.83 5.59
N HIS A 129 2.41 -8.82 6.44
CA HIS A 129 1.65 -9.16 7.64
C HIS A 129 2.47 -8.93 8.91
N TRP A 130 1.80 -8.86 10.06
CA TRP A 130 2.47 -8.68 11.35
C TRP A 130 3.51 -9.78 11.62
N GLN A 131 3.15 -11.04 11.35
CA GLN A 131 4.10 -12.16 11.52
C GLN A 131 5.32 -12.04 10.61
N ASP A 132 5.19 -11.46 9.41
CA ASP A 132 6.33 -11.22 8.53
C ASP A 132 7.32 -10.24 9.19
N ALA A 133 6.79 -9.16 9.78
CA ALA A 133 7.61 -8.17 10.48
C ALA A 133 8.32 -8.80 11.69
N GLN A 134 7.65 -9.61 12.49
CA GLN A 134 8.23 -10.31 13.63
C GLN A 134 9.35 -11.27 13.20
N ARG A 135 9.12 -12.09 12.16
CA ARG A 135 10.11 -13.01 11.61
C ARG A 135 11.32 -12.28 11.04
N LEU A 136 11.07 -11.21 10.25
CA LEU A 136 12.13 -10.40 9.66
C LEU A 136 12.97 -9.71 10.74
N LYS A 137 12.32 -9.11 11.75
CA LYS A 137 13.01 -8.50 12.90
C LYS A 137 13.94 -9.48 13.62
N ALA A 138 13.43 -10.67 13.94
CA ALA A 138 14.23 -11.71 14.61
C ALA A 138 15.42 -12.12 13.77
N ARG A 139 15.29 -12.18 12.43
CA ARG A 139 16.38 -12.50 11.53
C ARG A 139 17.39 -11.37 11.42
N LEU A 140 16.94 -10.12 11.27
CA LEU A 140 17.83 -8.95 11.17
C LEU A 140 18.72 -8.80 12.41
N ALA A 141 18.21 -9.13 13.60
CA ALA A 141 18.99 -9.10 14.85
C ALA A 141 20.20 -10.07 14.85
N GLN A 142 20.22 -11.04 13.94
CA GLN A 142 21.28 -12.06 13.80
C GLN A 142 22.02 -11.92 12.46
N SER A 143 21.72 -10.89 11.67
CA SER A 143 22.26 -10.72 10.32
C SER A 143 23.30 -9.60 10.28
N ASN A 144 24.37 -9.82 9.52
CA ASN A 144 25.34 -8.79 9.17
C ASN A 144 25.03 -8.21 7.78
N THR A 145 24.42 -9.01 6.91
CA THR A 145 24.17 -8.68 5.50
C THR A 145 22.72 -8.96 5.11
N LEU A 146 22.14 -8.06 4.34
CA LEU A 146 20.79 -8.18 3.81
C LEU A 146 20.77 -7.84 2.33
N ALA A 147 20.22 -8.74 1.51
CA ALA A 147 19.84 -8.40 0.15
C ALA A 147 18.37 -7.93 0.13
N ILE A 148 18.11 -6.84 -0.59
CA ILE A 148 16.73 -6.37 -0.87
C ILE A 148 16.50 -6.46 -2.37
N VAL A 149 15.46 -7.16 -2.77
CA VAL A 149 15.04 -7.30 -4.18
C VAL A 149 13.79 -6.44 -4.39
N GLY A 150 13.98 -5.34 -5.12
CA GLY A 150 12.97 -4.33 -5.41
C GLY A 150 13.25 -2.99 -4.75
N GLY A 151 13.46 -1.96 -5.59
CA GLY A 151 13.74 -0.57 -5.20
C GLY A 151 12.47 0.29 -5.12
N GLY A 152 11.33 -0.30 -4.73
CA GLY A 152 10.10 0.42 -4.42
C GLY A 152 10.06 0.93 -2.98
N TRP A 153 8.98 1.62 -2.60
CA TRP A 153 8.84 2.28 -1.28
C TRP A 153 9.13 1.35 -0.11
N ILE A 154 8.55 0.14 -0.10
CA ILE A 154 8.74 -0.82 1.01
C ILE A 154 10.19 -1.32 1.06
N GLY A 155 10.81 -1.61 -0.09
CA GLY A 155 12.23 -2.00 -0.14
C GLY A 155 13.14 -0.91 0.44
N LEU A 156 12.89 0.37 0.10
CA LEU A 156 13.64 1.50 0.62
C LEU A 156 13.42 1.72 2.14
N GLU A 157 12.19 1.57 2.64
CA GLU A 157 11.91 1.64 4.08
C GLU A 157 12.62 0.53 4.87
N ILE A 158 12.61 -0.70 4.35
CA ILE A 158 13.32 -1.82 4.95
C ILE A 158 14.84 -1.58 4.91
N ALA A 159 15.38 -1.04 3.79
CA ALA A 159 16.78 -0.65 3.70
C ALA A 159 17.15 0.37 4.77
N ALA A 160 16.32 1.40 4.97
CA ALA A 160 16.53 2.41 5.99
C ALA A 160 16.50 1.81 7.41
N SER A 161 15.56 0.91 7.70
CA SER A 161 15.45 0.24 9.00
C SER A 161 16.62 -0.71 9.26
N ALA A 162 17.02 -1.51 8.28
CA ALA A 162 18.16 -2.42 8.39
C ALA A 162 19.48 -1.65 8.60
N ARG A 163 19.69 -0.55 7.88
CA ARG A 163 20.88 0.32 8.08
C ARG A 163 20.91 0.93 9.47
N LYS A 164 19.78 1.38 10.00
CA LYS A 164 19.68 1.87 11.39
C LYS A 164 20.04 0.80 12.41
N SER A 165 19.78 -0.48 12.11
CA SER A 165 20.15 -1.62 12.95
C SER A 165 21.59 -2.11 12.73
N GLY A 166 22.38 -1.43 11.89
CA GLY A 166 23.78 -1.77 11.63
C GLY A 166 24.00 -2.87 10.57
N VAL A 167 22.95 -3.36 9.92
CA VAL A 167 23.05 -4.39 8.88
C VAL A 167 23.56 -3.79 7.57
N ALA A 168 24.52 -4.42 6.91
CA ALA A 168 24.95 -4.03 5.58
C ALA A 168 23.89 -4.41 4.54
N VAL A 169 23.52 -3.46 3.68
CA VAL A 169 22.39 -3.65 2.73
C VAL A 169 22.88 -3.52 1.29
N THR A 170 22.55 -4.52 0.47
CA THR A 170 22.63 -4.46 -0.99
C THR A 170 21.21 -4.49 -1.56
N LEU A 171 20.83 -3.48 -2.33
CA LEU A 171 19.52 -3.37 -2.96
C LEU A 171 19.64 -3.60 -4.46
N PHE A 172 18.87 -4.56 -4.97
CA PHE A 172 18.77 -4.92 -6.37
C PHE A 172 17.45 -4.42 -6.94
N GLU A 173 17.50 -3.60 -7.99
CA GLU A 173 16.33 -3.10 -8.72
C GLU A 173 16.47 -3.42 -10.21
N GLN A 174 15.45 -4.06 -10.77
CA GLN A 174 15.43 -4.43 -12.18
C GLN A 174 15.32 -3.21 -13.11
N GLN A 175 14.56 -2.22 -12.67
CA GLN A 175 14.43 -0.97 -13.43
C GLN A 175 15.69 -0.12 -13.35
N PRO A 176 15.92 0.79 -14.31
CA PRO A 176 17.10 1.67 -14.29
C PRO A 176 17.11 2.69 -13.15
N ALA A 177 16.02 2.86 -12.41
CA ALA A 177 15.91 3.83 -11.32
C ALA A 177 14.95 3.37 -10.22
N LEU A 178 15.14 3.88 -8.99
CA LEU A 178 14.29 3.59 -7.83
C LEU A 178 12.89 4.20 -8.00
N CYS A 179 11.86 3.51 -7.52
CA CYS A 179 10.47 3.96 -7.52
C CYS A 179 9.96 4.46 -8.89
N MET A 180 10.57 4.03 -9.99
CA MET A 180 10.36 4.56 -11.35
C MET A 180 8.90 4.56 -11.82
N ARG A 181 8.07 3.67 -11.26
CA ARG A 181 6.61 3.62 -11.57
C ARG A 181 5.80 4.68 -10.84
N SER A 182 6.36 5.31 -9.82
CA SER A 182 5.62 6.16 -8.89
C SER A 182 6.06 7.61 -8.91
N VAL A 183 7.28 7.90 -9.37
CA VAL A 183 7.88 9.25 -9.29
C VAL A 183 8.73 9.55 -10.51
N SER A 184 9.10 10.84 -10.67
CA SER A 184 9.99 11.30 -11.73
C SER A 184 11.45 10.86 -11.50
N GLY A 185 12.26 10.93 -12.56
CA GLY A 185 13.68 10.59 -12.49
C GLY A 185 14.46 11.47 -11.51
N GLU A 186 14.05 12.74 -11.33
CA GLU A 186 14.64 13.67 -10.35
C GLU A 186 14.45 13.16 -8.93
N VAL A 187 13.25 12.71 -8.59
CA VAL A 187 12.95 12.11 -7.27
C VAL A 187 13.71 10.80 -7.10
N SER A 188 13.75 9.94 -8.13
CA SER A 188 14.54 8.69 -8.09
C SER A 188 16.00 8.95 -7.76
N ARG A 189 16.63 9.95 -8.39
CA ARG A 189 18.02 10.33 -8.09
C ARG A 189 18.21 10.84 -6.66
N GLN A 190 17.23 11.60 -6.14
CA GLN A 190 17.28 12.07 -4.75
C GLN A 190 17.17 10.91 -3.76
N LEU A 191 16.28 9.94 -4.01
CA LEU A 191 16.15 8.72 -3.19
C LEU A 191 17.45 7.90 -3.23
N GLU A 192 18.01 7.69 -4.41
CA GLU A 192 19.27 6.96 -4.57
C GLU A 192 20.41 7.63 -3.81
N LYS A 193 20.54 8.95 -3.91
CA LYS A 193 21.53 9.74 -3.18
C LYS A 193 21.40 9.53 -1.66
N ILE A 194 20.20 9.68 -1.10
CA ILE A 194 19.93 9.50 0.33
C ILE A 194 20.38 8.12 0.80
N HIS A 195 20.01 7.07 0.08
CA HIS A 195 20.34 5.69 0.48
C HIS A 195 21.84 5.38 0.34
N ARG A 196 22.50 5.85 -0.73
CA ARG A 196 23.96 5.67 -0.90
C ARG A 196 24.73 6.40 0.19
N GLU A 197 24.34 7.62 0.59
CA GLU A 197 24.94 8.36 1.69
C GLU A 197 24.81 7.62 3.04
N GLN A 198 23.79 6.77 3.18
CA GLN A 198 23.61 5.90 4.35
C GLN A 198 24.30 4.52 4.20
N GLY A 199 25.10 4.34 3.14
CA GLY A 199 25.90 3.14 2.91
C GLY A 199 25.11 1.94 2.36
N VAL A 200 24.01 2.17 1.66
CA VAL A 200 23.31 1.13 0.89
C VAL A 200 24.02 0.96 -0.46
N ASP A 201 24.43 -0.29 -0.78
CA ASP A 201 24.90 -0.66 -2.12
C ASP A 201 23.67 -0.81 -3.04
N ILE A 202 23.44 0.16 -3.92
CA ILE A 202 22.30 0.15 -4.83
C ILE A 202 22.75 -0.28 -6.22
N ARG A 203 22.06 -1.30 -6.75
CA ARG A 203 22.28 -1.85 -8.08
C ARG A 203 20.97 -1.78 -8.85
N THR A 204 20.90 -0.88 -9.82
CA THR A 204 19.76 -0.68 -10.72
C THR A 204 20.05 -1.27 -12.10
N GLY A 205 19.00 -1.52 -12.87
CA GLY A 205 19.13 -2.13 -14.20
C GLY A 205 19.53 -3.60 -14.14
N CYS A 206 19.41 -4.26 -12.99
CA CYS A 206 19.69 -5.68 -12.86
C CYS A 206 18.78 -6.48 -13.79
N GLY A 207 19.36 -7.45 -14.48
CA GLY A 207 18.59 -8.44 -15.22
C GLY A 207 17.72 -9.32 -14.32
N ALA A 208 17.33 -10.48 -14.80
CA ALA A 208 16.67 -11.48 -13.96
C ALA A 208 17.63 -11.94 -12.86
N LEU A 209 17.18 -11.81 -11.61
CA LEU A 209 17.92 -12.33 -10.47
C LEU A 209 17.62 -13.81 -10.29
N GLU A 210 18.66 -14.60 -10.04
CA GLU A 210 18.53 -16.01 -9.69
C GLU A 210 18.88 -16.19 -8.21
N LEU A 211 18.17 -17.11 -7.56
CA LEU A 211 18.39 -17.47 -6.17
C LEU A 211 18.92 -18.91 -6.09
N ASP A 212 20.05 -19.06 -5.42
CA ASP A 212 20.65 -20.33 -5.04
C ASP A 212 20.71 -20.46 -3.51
N ASP A 213 21.09 -21.66 -3.05
CA ASP A 213 21.39 -21.95 -1.64
C ASP A 213 22.85 -22.35 -1.46
N HIS A 214 23.49 -21.80 -0.46
CA HIS A 214 24.79 -22.25 -0.01
C HIS A 214 24.78 -22.46 1.51
N ASN A 215 24.72 -23.73 1.93
CA ASN A 215 24.68 -24.11 3.35
C ASN A 215 23.51 -23.44 4.13
N GLY A 216 22.33 -23.31 3.51
CA GLY A 216 21.14 -22.68 4.10
C GLY A 216 21.13 -21.16 4.02
N LEU A 217 22.13 -20.54 3.38
CA LEU A 217 22.17 -19.11 3.12
C LEU A 217 21.80 -18.79 1.67
N PRO A 218 21.03 -17.75 1.42
CA PRO A 218 20.64 -17.35 0.08
C PRO A 218 21.83 -16.76 -0.69
N VAL A 219 21.98 -17.17 -1.93
CA VAL A 219 22.97 -16.66 -2.88
C VAL A 219 22.24 -15.98 -4.03
N ILE A 220 22.47 -14.68 -4.20
CA ILE A 220 21.91 -13.91 -5.32
C ILE A 220 22.90 -13.90 -6.47
N HIS A 221 22.40 -14.26 -7.66
CA HIS A 221 23.12 -14.10 -8.91
C HIS A 221 22.60 -12.86 -9.64
N CYS A 222 23.48 -11.94 -9.93
CA CYS A 222 23.21 -10.72 -10.67
C CYS A 222 24.38 -10.39 -11.59
N ASP A 223 24.15 -10.27 -12.88
CA ASP A 223 25.15 -9.87 -13.89
C ASP A 223 26.47 -10.69 -13.81
N GLY A 224 26.33 -12.00 -13.65
CA GLY A 224 27.45 -12.95 -13.57
C GLY A 224 28.20 -12.97 -12.22
N LYS A 225 27.78 -12.18 -11.25
CA LYS A 225 28.30 -12.22 -9.88
C LYS A 225 27.41 -13.05 -8.97
N ARG A 226 28.04 -13.73 -8.01
CA ARG A 226 27.36 -14.51 -6.97
C ARG A 226 27.71 -13.93 -5.62
N GLU A 227 26.69 -13.59 -4.83
CA GLU A 227 26.88 -13.03 -3.49
C GLU A 227 25.98 -13.72 -2.49
N THR A 228 26.56 -14.12 -1.36
CA THR A 228 25.85 -14.77 -0.25
C THR A 228 25.41 -13.72 0.76
N PHE A 229 24.18 -13.84 1.25
CA PHE A 229 23.61 -12.96 2.26
C PHE A 229 23.08 -13.76 3.45
N ASP A 230 22.97 -13.12 4.61
CA ASP A 230 22.31 -13.75 5.78
C ASP A 230 20.79 -13.85 5.57
N ALA A 231 20.21 -12.88 4.90
CA ALA A 231 18.79 -12.86 4.57
C ALA A 231 18.53 -12.12 3.25
N VAL A 232 17.40 -12.42 2.65
CA VAL A 232 16.86 -11.70 1.48
C VAL A 232 15.45 -11.22 1.78
N VAL A 233 15.15 -9.96 1.49
CA VAL A 233 13.77 -9.44 1.48
C VAL A 233 13.34 -9.15 0.06
N VAL A 234 12.16 -9.66 -0.32
CA VAL A 234 11.58 -9.43 -1.65
C VAL A 234 10.44 -8.40 -1.53
N GLY A 235 10.62 -7.25 -2.20
CA GLY A 235 9.68 -6.13 -2.22
C GLY A 235 9.35 -5.67 -3.64
N ILE A 236 8.96 -6.61 -4.54
CA ILE A 236 8.70 -6.34 -5.97
C ILE A 236 7.25 -6.00 -6.29
N GLY A 237 6.45 -5.74 -5.28
CA GLY A 237 5.04 -5.37 -5.40
C GLY A 237 4.09 -6.41 -4.83
N VAL A 238 2.82 -6.26 -5.20
CA VAL A 238 1.69 -7.00 -4.62
C VAL A 238 0.88 -7.63 -5.75
N ASP A 239 0.48 -8.89 -5.56
CA ASP A 239 -0.55 -9.53 -6.35
C ASP A 239 -1.89 -9.33 -5.66
N LEU A 240 -2.84 -8.70 -6.34
CA LEU A 240 -4.16 -8.43 -5.79
C LEU A 240 -4.98 -9.72 -5.68
N ASN A 241 -5.72 -9.87 -4.58
CA ASN A 241 -6.57 -11.03 -4.32
C ASN A 241 -7.92 -10.87 -5.05
N LEU A 242 -7.93 -11.10 -6.36
CA LEU A 242 -9.07 -10.90 -7.23
C LEU A 242 -9.87 -12.18 -7.51
N GLU A 243 -9.39 -13.33 -7.06
CA GLU A 243 -9.94 -14.65 -7.38
C GLU A 243 -11.43 -14.73 -7.03
N LEU A 244 -11.80 -14.33 -5.81
CA LEU A 244 -13.21 -14.32 -5.36
C LEU A 244 -14.13 -13.51 -6.27
N ALA A 245 -13.67 -12.34 -6.70
CA ALA A 245 -14.46 -11.45 -7.54
C ALA A 245 -14.59 -12.02 -8.97
N ARG A 246 -13.50 -12.58 -9.52
CA ARG A 246 -13.49 -13.23 -10.85
C ARG A 246 -14.39 -14.44 -10.88
N ASP A 247 -14.26 -15.32 -9.90
CA ASP A 247 -15.03 -16.56 -9.83
C ASP A 247 -16.52 -16.30 -9.59
N ALA A 248 -16.84 -15.19 -8.91
CA ALA A 248 -18.20 -14.69 -8.77
C ALA A 248 -18.76 -14.00 -10.02
N GLY A 249 -17.96 -13.85 -11.09
CA GLY A 249 -18.36 -13.17 -12.33
C GLY A 249 -18.55 -11.66 -12.17
N LEU A 250 -17.86 -11.03 -11.22
CA LEU A 250 -17.80 -9.57 -11.11
C LEU A 250 -16.83 -9.01 -12.16
N LYS A 251 -17.10 -7.79 -12.63
CA LYS A 251 -16.21 -7.14 -13.59
C LYS A 251 -14.87 -6.82 -12.95
N THR A 252 -13.81 -7.35 -13.53
CA THR A 252 -12.42 -7.12 -13.11
C THR A 252 -11.57 -6.72 -14.32
N ASP A 253 -10.56 -5.88 -14.09
CA ASP A 253 -9.50 -5.53 -15.02
C ASP A 253 -8.17 -5.56 -14.24
N ARG A 254 -7.54 -4.44 -13.96
CA ARG A 254 -6.37 -4.36 -13.07
C ARG A 254 -6.73 -4.62 -11.61
N GLY A 255 -7.98 -4.38 -11.25
CA GLY A 255 -8.61 -4.63 -9.98
C GLY A 255 -10.08 -4.99 -10.15
N ILE A 256 -10.85 -4.94 -9.08
CA ILE A 256 -12.32 -5.02 -9.13
C ILE A 256 -12.81 -3.67 -9.64
N VAL A 257 -13.50 -3.66 -10.78
CA VAL A 257 -14.03 -2.43 -11.37
C VAL A 257 -15.18 -1.93 -10.51
N VAL A 258 -15.04 -0.71 -9.99
CA VAL A 258 -16.05 -0.05 -9.16
C VAL A 258 -16.35 1.36 -9.68
N ASP A 259 -17.51 1.87 -9.31
CA ASP A 259 -17.85 3.30 -9.47
C ASP A 259 -17.20 4.16 -8.36
N ALA A 260 -17.46 5.47 -8.38
CA ALA A 260 -16.94 6.39 -7.36
C ALA A 260 -17.41 6.05 -5.93
N GLN A 261 -18.50 5.33 -5.79
CA GLN A 261 -19.09 4.90 -4.52
C GLN A 261 -18.62 3.50 -4.08
N GLY A 262 -17.72 2.88 -4.84
CA GLY A 262 -17.21 1.53 -4.56
C GLY A 262 -18.15 0.40 -4.98
N ARG A 263 -19.23 0.65 -5.74
CA ARG A 263 -20.14 -0.39 -6.23
C ARG A 263 -19.49 -1.16 -7.37
N THR A 264 -19.62 -2.47 -7.30
CA THR A 264 -19.17 -3.37 -8.38
C THR A 264 -20.24 -3.49 -9.48
N SER A 265 -20.06 -4.44 -10.40
CA SER A 265 -21.09 -4.82 -11.39
C SER A 265 -22.34 -5.48 -10.76
N ASP A 266 -22.33 -5.76 -9.47
CA ASP A 266 -23.48 -6.23 -8.68
C ASP A 266 -23.85 -5.16 -7.66
N PRO A 267 -25.11 -4.63 -7.64
CA PRO A 267 -25.50 -3.52 -6.80
C PRO A 267 -25.48 -3.82 -5.28
N THR A 268 -25.38 -5.10 -4.90
CA THR A 268 -25.29 -5.51 -3.50
C THR A 268 -23.86 -5.84 -3.06
N ILE A 269 -22.90 -5.75 -3.98
CA ILE A 269 -21.48 -6.05 -3.73
C ILE A 269 -20.63 -4.82 -4.01
N PHE A 270 -19.85 -4.44 -3.01
CA PHE A 270 -18.92 -3.32 -3.05
C PHE A 270 -17.48 -3.82 -2.96
N ALA A 271 -16.54 -2.99 -3.38
CA ALA A 271 -15.12 -3.26 -3.15
C ALA A 271 -14.39 -1.98 -2.74
N ALA A 272 -13.40 -2.11 -1.85
CA ALA A 272 -12.60 -0.99 -1.36
C ALA A 272 -11.16 -1.42 -1.04
N GLY A 273 -10.26 -0.44 -1.02
CA GLY A 273 -8.84 -0.61 -0.76
C GLY A 273 -8.07 -1.10 -1.99
N ASP A 274 -6.94 -1.77 -1.75
CA ASP A 274 -5.99 -2.15 -2.79
C ASP A 274 -6.61 -2.92 -3.97
N VAL A 275 -7.67 -3.70 -3.74
CA VAL A 275 -8.35 -4.50 -4.78
C VAL A 275 -9.26 -3.70 -5.69
N ALA A 276 -9.71 -2.51 -5.23
CA ALA A 276 -10.63 -1.68 -6.00
C ALA A 276 -9.88 -0.86 -7.03
N GLN A 277 -10.33 -0.94 -8.29
CA GLN A 277 -9.79 -0.12 -9.36
C GLN A 277 -10.43 1.27 -9.30
N HIS A 278 -9.61 2.30 -9.07
CA HIS A 278 -10.08 3.69 -9.01
C HIS A 278 -10.76 4.07 -10.32
N HIS A 279 -12.01 4.52 -10.24
CA HIS A 279 -12.88 4.78 -11.39
C HIS A 279 -12.32 5.83 -12.35
N HIS A 280 -11.62 6.84 -11.85
CA HIS A 280 -11.05 7.91 -12.65
C HIS A 280 -9.69 7.53 -13.27
N TYR A 281 -8.77 6.96 -12.46
CA TYR A 281 -7.41 6.66 -12.94
C TYR A 281 -7.29 5.29 -13.63
N GLY A 282 -8.26 4.41 -13.49
CA GLY A 282 -8.18 3.04 -14.01
C GLY A 282 -7.05 2.21 -13.40
N LEU A 283 -6.57 2.59 -12.23
CA LEU A 283 -5.47 1.96 -11.49
C LEU A 283 -5.92 1.52 -10.10
N CYS A 284 -5.25 0.51 -9.54
CA CYS A 284 -5.39 0.16 -8.14
C CYS A 284 -4.37 0.93 -7.32
N ILE A 285 -4.87 1.83 -6.48
CA ILE A 285 -4.05 2.71 -5.64
C ILE A 285 -3.76 1.99 -4.33
N GLN A 286 -2.56 1.42 -4.25
CA GLN A 286 -2.12 0.65 -3.10
C GLN A 286 -1.51 1.59 -2.05
N SER A 287 -2.37 2.35 -1.35
CA SER A 287 -1.92 3.24 -0.29
C SER A 287 -2.85 3.20 0.93
N TRP A 288 -2.27 3.46 2.09
CA TRP A 288 -2.99 3.52 3.36
C TRP A 288 -4.16 4.52 3.30
N ALA A 289 -3.89 5.73 2.79
CA ALA A 289 -4.90 6.80 2.72
C ALA A 289 -6.03 6.45 1.74
N PHE A 290 -5.71 5.85 0.60
CA PHE A 290 -6.73 5.40 -0.35
C PHE A 290 -7.61 4.31 0.26
N ALA A 291 -7.00 3.29 0.86
CA ALA A 291 -7.74 2.20 1.49
C ALA A 291 -8.70 2.70 2.57
N GLN A 292 -8.27 3.66 3.39
CA GLN A 292 -9.12 4.28 4.41
C GLN A 292 -10.24 5.12 3.79
N ASN A 293 -9.88 6.12 2.98
CA ASN A 293 -10.83 7.15 2.56
C ASN A 293 -11.87 6.61 1.57
N GLN A 294 -11.45 5.71 0.66
CA GLN A 294 -12.38 5.02 -0.22
C GLN A 294 -13.32 4.11 0.58
N ALA A 295 -12.83 3.37 1.58
CA ALA A 295 -13.67 2.51 2.40
C ALA A 295 -14.72 3.32 3.20
N VAL A 296 -14.36 4.50 3.69
CA VAL A 296 -15.30 5.44 4.34
C VAL A 296 -16.39 5.86 3.37
N ALA A 297 -16.04 6.30 2.15
CA ALA A 297 -17.03 6.69 1.14
C ALA A 297 -17.91 5.49 0.73
N THR A 298 -17.30 4.33 0.53
CA THR A 298 -18.01 3.09 0.17
C THR A 298 -18.99 2.67 1.25
N ALA A 299 -18.59 2.70 2.53
CA ALA A 299 -19.49 2.37 3.65
C ALA A 299 -20.69 3.30 3.74
N LYS A 300 -20.49 4.61 3.52
CA LYS A 300 -21.59 5.57 3.43
C LYS A 300 -22.55 5.25 2.28
N ALA A 301 -22.00 4.88 1.12
CA ALA A 301 -22.79 4.50 -0.05
C ALA A 301 -23.56 3.18 0.13
N MET A 302 -23.09 2.27 0.99
CA MET A 302 -23.85 1.08 1.38
C MET A 302 -25.12 1.41 2.13
N LEU A 303 -25.13 2.48 2.94
CA LEU A 303 -26.27 2.91 3.73
C LEU A 303 -27.15 3.94 2.99
N ASN A 304 -26.52 4.78 2.18
CA ASN A 304 -27.21 5.83 1.41
C ASN A 304 -26.73 5.81 -0.04
N PRO A 305 -27.56 5.37 -0.99
CA PRO A 305 -27.21 5.35 -2.41
C PRO A 305 -26.81 6.71 -3.01
N ASP A 306 -27.21 7.80 -2.40
CA ASP A 306 -26.91 9.17 -2.84
C ASP A 306 -25.67 9.77 -2.15
N ALA A 307 -24.96 8.99 -1.34
CA ALA A 307 -23.73 9.43 -0.69
C ALA A 307 -22.67 9.83 -1.72
N PRO A 308 -21.86 10.88 -1.46
CA PRO A 308 -20.78 11.27 -2.37
C PRO A 308 -19.78 10.12 -2.54
N GLY A 309 -19.29 9.96 -3.77
CA GLY A 309 -18.21 9.04 -4.07
C GLY A 309 -16.86 9.58 -3.62
N TYR A 310 -15.83 8.74 -3.73
CA TYR A 310 -14.43 9.08 -3.47
C TYR A 310 -13.71 9.40 -4.79
N ASP A 311 -13.12 10.59 -4.87
CA ASP A 311 -12.40 11.06 -6.06
C ASP A 311 -11.17 11.93 -5.71
N ASP A 312 -10.63 11.79 -4.51
CA ASP A 312 -9.45 12.55 -4.10
C ASP A 312 -8.20 12.12 -4.89
N ALA A 313 -7.29 13.07 -5.12
CA ALA A 313 -5.99 12.76 -5.68
C ALA A 313 -5.24 11.74 -4.81
N PRO A 314 -4.60 10.72 -5.42
CA PRO A 314 -3.83 9.74 -4.68
C PRO A 314 -2.79 10.40 -3.79
N TRP A 315 -2.68 9.92 -2.56
CA TRP A 315 -1.67 10.40 -1.62
C TRP A 315 -1.10 9.22 -0.83
N LEU A 316 0.21 9.25 -0.66
CA LEU A 316 0.94 8.32 0.20
C LEU A 316 2.13 9.05 0.83
N TRP A 317 2.71 8.44 1.86
CA TRP A 317 3.96 8.89 2.44
C TRP A 317 4.91 7.70 2.64
N SER A 318 6.19 8.02 2.78
CA SER A 318 7.23 7.08 3.18
C SER A 318 8.16 7.75 4.17
N ASP A 319 8.48 7.07 5.26
CA ASP A 319 9.47 7.55 6.24
C ASP A 319 10.75 6.75 6.08
N GLN A 320 11.83 7.43 5.70
CA GLN A 320 13.14 6.83 5.45
C GLN A 320 14.20 7.68 6.13
N TYR A 321 14.95 7.09 7.06
CA TYR A 321 15.94 7.79 7.91
C TYR A 321 15.31 8.97 8.67
N GLN A 322 15.69 10.21 8.35
CA GLN A 322 15.13 11.46 8.88
C GLN A 322 14.12 12.13 7.94
N HIS A 323 13.80 11.51 6.81
CA HIS A 323 12.95 12.08 5.78
C HIS A 323 11.53 11.54 5.87
N ASN A 324 10.55 12.44 6.04
CA ASN A 324 9.15 12.18 5.74
C ASN A 324 8.90 12.62 4.29
N ILE A 325 8.71 11.65 3.42
CA ILE A 325 8.53 11.86 1.99
C ILE A 325 7.04 11.72 1.68
N GLN A 326 6.42 12.77 1.18
CA GLN A 326 5.01 12.77 0.83
C GLN A 326 4.85 12.85 -0.68
N ILE A 327 4.01 12.00 -1.23
CA ILE A 327 3.73 11.87 -2.64
C ILE A 327 2.24 12.12 -2.85
N LEU A 328 1.90 13.18 -3.57
CA LEU A 328 0.54 13.56 -3.92
C LEU A 328 0.37 13.51 -5.44
N GLY A 329 -0.64 12.83 -5.92
CA GLY A 329 -0.91 12.68 -7.36
C GLY A 329 -0.09 11.58 -8.04
N ILE A 330 -0.19 11.54 -9.36
CA ILE A 330 0.47 10.55 -10.22
C ILE A 330 1.23 11.32 -11.31
N PRO A 331 2.52 11.01 -11.56
CA PRO A 331 3.27 11.68 -12.61
C PRO A 331 2.70 11.25 -13.98
N GLN A 332 2.57 12.20 -14.90
CA GLN A 332 2.22 11.88 -16.26
C GLN A 332 3.48 11.55 -17.10
N PRO A 333 3.42 10.58 -17.99
CA PRO A 333 4.52 10.31 -18.91
C PRO A 333 4.84 11.57 -19.75
N GLY A 334 6.12 11.95 -19.79
CA GLY A 334 6.57 13.12 -20.55
C GLY A 334 6.35 14.47 -19.87
N GLY A 335 5.71 14.50 -18.70
CA GLY A 335 5.51 15.74 -17.92
C GLY A 335 6.83 16.36 -17.46
N LYS A 336 6.84 17.70 -17.33
CA LYS A 336 8.01 18.47 -16.86
C LYS A 336 8.07 18.41 -15.34
N THR A 337 9.23 18.07 -14.78
CA THR A 337 9.48 18.17 -13.34
C THR A 337 10.25 19.44 -13.03
N VAL A 338 9.71 20.28 -12.14
CA VAL A 338 10.36 21.45 -11.57
C VAL A 338 10.86 21.11 -10.17
N VAL A 339 12.15 21.32 -9.94
CA VAL A 339 12.82 21.00 -8.67
C VAL A 339 13.07 22.27 -7.88
N ARG A 340 12.76 22.25 -6.58
CA ARG A 340 13.05 23.32 -5.63
C ARG A 340 13.83 22.77 -4.43
N ASP A 341 15.06 23.26 -4.23
CA ASP A 341 15.96 22.93 -3.11
C ASP A 341 16.21 21.44 -2.88
N ASN A 342 16.04 20.59 -3.91
CA ASN A 342 16.03 19.11 -3.78
C ASN A 342 15.06 18.57 -2.70
N ALA A 343 14.08 19.37 -2.32
CA ALA A 343 13.06 19.02 -1.31
C ALA A 343 11.65 18.98 -1.88
N LEU A 344 11.36 19.77 -2.91
CA LEU A 344 10.06 19.78 -3.58
C LEU A 344 10.23 19.51 -5.09
N PHE A 345 9.44 18.60 -5.60
CA PHE A 345 9.45 18.15 -6.99
C PHE A 345 8.02 18.25 -7.53
N PHE A 346 7.81 19.22 -8.42
CA PHE A 346 6.50 19.49 -9.03
C PHE A 346 6.49 18.91 -10.44
N SER A 347 5.66 17.92 -10.69
CA SER A 347 5.41 17.40 -12.04
C SER A 347 4.19 18.08 -12.62
N LEU A 348 4.35 18.72 -13.79
CA LEU A 348 3.32 19.47 -14.47
C LEU A 348 2.96 18.81 -15.79
N ASP A 349 1.70 18.88 -16.19
CA ASP A 349 1.25 18.53 -17.53
C ASP A 349 1.59 19.64 -18.55
N ASP A 350 1.26 19.41 -19.82
CA ASP A 350 1.51 20.38 -20.92
C ASP A 350 0.70 21.68 -20.75
N GLY A 351 -0.36 21.67 -19.94
CA GLY A 351 -1.17 22.84 -19.59
C GLY A 351 -0.73 23.53 -18.30
N GLY A 352 0.45 23.18 -17.76
CA GLY A 352 0.98 23.77 -16.53
C GLY A 352 0.27 23.35 -15.25
N ARG A 353 -0.60 22.35 -15.28
CA ARG A 353 -1.32 21.87 -14.10
C ARG A 353 -0.49 20.85 -13.35
N LEU A 354 -0.56 20.91 -12.03
CA LEU A 354 0.14 19.97 -11.17
C LEU A 354 -0.47 18.56 -11.26
N THR A 355 0.31 17.59 -11.68
CA THR A 355 -0.07 16.17 -11.74
C THR A 355 0.51 15.36 -10.59
N GLN A 356 1.70 15.75 -10.11
CA GLN A 356 2.29 15.17 -8.90
C GLN A 356 3.12 16.22 -8.15
N LEU A 357 3.07 16.15 -6.82
CA LEU A 357 4.05 16.76 -5.93
C LEU A 357 4.72 15.66 -5.10
N VAL A 358 6.05 15.64 -5.08
CA VAL A 358 6.83 14.93 -4.08
C VAL A 358 7.50 15.94 -3.17
N ALA A 359 7.28 15.82 -1.86
CA ALA A 359 7.77 16.75 -0.85
C ALA A 359 8.54 16.00 0.24
N PHE A 360 9.79 16.42 0.48
CA PHE A 360 10.63 15.93 1.56
C PHE A 360 10.49 16.89 2.75
N ASN A 361 9.93 16.41 3.87
CA ASN A 361 9.75 17.16 5.12
C ASN A 361 8.90 18.45 5.00
N ASP A 362 8.04 18.56 3.98
CA ASP A 362 7.17 19.74 3.78
C ASP A 362 5.69 19.36 3.59
N ALA A 363 5.03 18.98 4.67
CA ALA A 363 3.59 18.70 4.68
C ALA A 363 2.72 19.95 4.40
N ARG A 364 3.28 21.16 4.59
CA ARG A 364 2.54 22.41 4.36
C ARG A 364 2.31 22.63 2.86
N THR A 365 3.35 22.44 2.06
CA THR A 365 3.25 22.54 0.60
C THR A 365 2.34 21.46 0.02
N VAL A 366 2.32 20.26 0.60
CA VAL A 366 1.35 19.21 0.18
C VAL A 366 -0.10 19.65 0.36
N LYS A 367 -0.43 20.32 1.46
CA LYS A 367 -1.79 20.86 1.69
C LYS A 367 -2.19 21.93 0.66
N LEU A 368 -1.24 22.77 0.24
CA LEU A 368 -1.45 23.75 -0.84
C LEU A 368 -1.66 23.04 -2.18
N ALA A 369 -0.79 22.10 -2.50
CA ALA A 369 -0.83 21.36 -3.75
C ALA A 369 -2.16 20.61 -3.95
N LYS A 370 -2.74 20.05 -2.88
CA LYS A 370 -4.10 19.47 -2.94
C LYS A 370 -5.13 20.48 -3.45
N ARG A 371 -5.07 21.72 -3.00
CA ARG A 371 -5.99 22.78 -3.44
C ARG A 371 -5.73 23.19 -4.89
N TRP A 372 -4.45 23.26 -5.30
CA TRP A 372 -4.10 23.61 -6.68
C TRP A 372 -4.56 22.51 -7.65
N MET A 373 -4.39 21.24 -7.30
CA MET A 373 -4.90 20.12 -8.09
C MET A 373 -6.43 20.15 -8.21
N ALA A 374 -7.13 20.30 -7.09
CA ALA A 374 -8.61 20.36 -7.07
C ALA A 374 -9.17 21.55 -7.87
N ALA A 375 -8.45 22.67 -7.88
CA ALA A 375 -8.81 23.86 -8.65
C ALA A 375 -8.37 23.80 -10.13
N GLY A 376 -7.60 22.78 -10.54
CA GLY A 376 -7.00 22.72 -11.88
C GLY A 376 -6.12 23.93 -12.20
N ARG A 377 -5.39 24.46 -11.18
CA ARG A 377 -4.64 25.70 -11.28
C ARG A 377 -3.51 25.60 -12.27
N ASP A 378 -3.39 26.55 -13.19
CA ASP A 378 -2.24 26.72 -14.06
C ASP A 378 -1.06 27.32 -13.27
N LEU A 379 0.06 26.64 -13.30
CA LEU A 379 1.31 27.01 -12.63
C LEU A 379 2.45 27.31 -13.63
N SER A 380 2.16 27.44 -14.91
CA SER A 380 3.17 27.62 -15.98
C SER A 380 4.08 28.81 -15.73
N ASP A 381 3.51 29.93 -15.31
CA ASP A 381 4.22 31.20 -15.08
C ASP A 381 4.66 31.38 -13.62
N VAL A 382 4.44 30.37 -12.77
CA VAL A 382 4.81 30.44 -11.36
C VAL A 382 6.28 30.04 -11.20
N PRO A 383 7.11 30.84 -10.53
CA PRO A 383 8.53 30.52 -10.32
C PRO A 383 8.71 29.45 -9.22
N LEU A 384 8.19 28.24 -9.47
CA LEU A 384 8.18 27.12 -8.51
C LEU A 384 9.60 26.72 -8.05
N SER A 385 10.60 26.89 -8.91
CA SER A 385 12.02 26.56 -8.59
C SER A 385 12.73 27.62 -7.76
N ASP A 386 12.17 28.84 -7.66
CA ASP A 386 12.81 29.95 -6.94
C ASP A 386 12.53 29.87 -5.43
N PRO A 387 13.53 29.59 -4.58
CA PRO A 387 13.35 29.52 -3.12
C PRO A 387 12.88 30.83 -2.49
N ALA A 388 13.15 31.97 -3.13
CA ALA A 388 12.72 33.28 -2.64
C ALA A 388 11.23 33.55 -2.88
N PHE A 389 10.63 32.85 -3.85
CA PHE A 389 9.18 32.97 -4.11
C PHE A 389 8.37 32.24 -3.02
N SER A 390 7.42 32.93 -2.42
CA SER A 390 6.56 32.34 -1.41
C SER A 390 5.43 31.53 -2.04
N LEU A 391 5.46 30.21 -1.95
CA LEU A 391 4.36 29.33 -2.39
C LEU A 391 3.05 29.63 -1.66
N MET A 392 3.13 30.23 -0.46
CA MET A 392 1.95 30.62 0.33
C MET A 392 1.18 31.78 -0.29
N SER A 393 1.78 32.55 -1.22
CA SER A 393 1.08 33.60 -1.98
C SER A 393 0.07 33.02 -2.97
N LEU A 394 0.14 31.72 -3.25
CA LEU A 394 -0.75 30.99 -4.16
C LEU A 394 -1.95 30.34 -3.45
N ARG A 395 -2.38 30.87 -2.32
CA ARG A 395 -3.54 30.38 -1.56
C ARG A 395 -4.84 30.50 -2.33
#